data_02886578a7272c87ada8ca1f5f968d8c
#
_entry.id   02886578a7272c87ada8ca1f5f968d8c
#
_cell.length_a   1.000
_cell.length_b   1.000
_cell.length_c   1.000
_cell.angle_alpha   90.00
_cell.angle_beta   90.00
_cell.angle_gamma   90.00
#
_symmetry.space_group_name_H-M   'P 1'
#
loop_
_entity.id
_entity.type
_entity.pdbx_description
1 polymer ?
#
loop_
_entity_poly.entity_id
_entity_poly.type
_entity_poly.pdbx_seq_one_letter_code
_entity_poly.pdbx_strand_id
1 'polypeptide(L)'
;LHMLDFKEECEMYYWYGQKTYDANGSTFMKDENGQPVIVGPGLLEQIVNKDTYSIMTENKLKNIIGDLFYQMTDASKKQITLYTGIGGAREFDEALKAHFAGNTFKVVDNGKFVTGSGRNLGMTGYFTSYEHIDGHSVNVVKLPLFDHGAVAQARAKHPVTGYSLESYRMVFVDQSNYDGQNNLQMINKKGRESMRWCVAGSVVPKGFSGSDARASDVDGASVHMLKTAGICLRRFDTSIDITCTAS
;
A
#
# COMPACT_ATOMS: atom_id res chain seq x y z
N LEU A 1 -5.05 0.71 22.44
CA LEU A 1 -4.99 -0.59 21.77
C LEU A 1 -6.06 -0.65 20.67
N HIS A 2 -7.35 -0.65 21.00
CA HIS A 2 -8.47 -0.78 20.05
C HIS A 2 -8.47 0.23 18.88
N MET A 3 -7.92 1.44 19.07
CA MET A 3 -7.80 2.41 17.96
C MET A 3 -6.71 2.04 16.94
N LEU A 4 -5.67 1.35 17.39
CA LEU A 4 -4.62 0.87 16.48
C LEU A 4 -5.15 -0.33 15.70
N ASP A 5 -5.78 -1.28 16.39
CA ASP A 5 -6.39 -2.45 15.79
C ASP A 5 -7.40 -2.06 14.70
N PHE A 6 -8.28 -1.08 14.99
CA PHE A 6 -9.23 -0.56 14.02
C PHE A 6 -8.57 0.09 12.79
N LYS A 7 -7.44 0.79 13.00
CA LYS A 7 -6.69 1.37 11.88
C LYS A 7 -6.04 0.30 11.02
N GLU A 8 -5.47 -0.73 11.63
CA GLU A 8 -4.88 -1.87 10.92
C GLU A 8 -5.93 -2.64 10.12
N GLU A 9 -7.13 -2.86 10.69
CA GLU A 9 -8.25 -3.44 9.98
C GLU A 9 -8.66 -2.58 8.76
N CYS A 10 -8.77 -1.26 8.94
CA CYS A 10 -9.07 -0.36 7.82
C CYS A 10 -7.99 -0.44 6.73
N GLU A 11 -6.73 -0.44 7.11
CA GLU A 11 -5.60 -0.58 6.17
C GLU A 11 -5.66 -1.90 5.41
N MET A 12 -5.95 -2.99 6.12
CA MET A 12 -6.12 -4.30 5.52
C MET A 12 -7.22 -4.30 4.46
N TYR A 13 -8.37 -3.67 4.73
CA TYR A 13 -9.45 -3.54 3.75
C TYR A 13 -9.06 -2.66 2.55
N TYR A 14 -8.29 -1.59 2.74
CA TYR A 14 -7.83 -0.77 1.62
C TYR A 14 -6.88 -1.51 0.67
N TRP A 15 -6.08 -2.42 1.18
CA TRP A 15 -5.17 -3.21 0.37
C TRP A 15 -5.81 -4.47 -0.18
N TYR A 16 -6.41 -5.30 0.67
CA TYR A 16 -6.86 -6.66 0.35
C TYR A 16 -8.37 -6.80 0.19
N GLY A 17 -9.13 -5.73 0.38
CA GLY A 17 -10.59 -5.78 0.25
C GLY A 17 -11.02 -6.36 -1.09
N GLN A 18 -12.00 -7.26 -1.05
CA GLN A 18 -12.61 -7.82 -2.24
C GLN A 18 -14.03 -7.27 -2.38
N LYS A 19 -14.42 -6.96 -3.61
CA LYS A 19 -15.79 -6.53 -3.89
C LYS A 19 -16.78 -7.66 -3.56
N THR A 20 -17.89 -7.29 -2.93
CA THR A 20 -18.96 -8.22 -2.56
C THR A 20 -20.17 -8.18 -3.50
N TYR A 21 -20.03 -7.56 -4.66
CA TYR A 21 -21.09 -7.40 -5.64
C TYR A 21 -20.64 -7.81 -7.04
N ASP A 22 -21.60 -8.25 -7.85
CA ASP A 22 -21.41 -8.61 -9.25
C ASP A 22 -21.46 -7.38 -10.18
N ALA A 23 -21.33 -7.60 -11.50
CA ALA A 23 -21.40 -6.55 -12.51
C ALA A 23 -22.78 -5.84 -12.56
N ASN A 24 -23.84 -6.47 -12.06
CA ASN A 24 -25.18 -5.92 -12.01
C ASN A 24 -25.46 -5.17 -10.68
N GLY A 25 -24.48 -5.12 -9.78
CA GLY A 25 -24.63 -4.50 -8.47
C GLY A 25 -25.34 -5.36 -7.42
N SER A 26 -25.65 -6.63 -7.74
CA SER A 26 -26.23 -7.56 -6.79
C SER A 26 -25.15 -8.08 -5.85
N THR A 27 -25.40 -8.00 -4.54
CA THR A 27 -24.46 -8.51 -3.53
C THR A 27 -24.69 -10.00 -3.25
N PHE A 28 -23.59 -10.73 -3.11
CA PHE A 28 -23.62 -12.13 -2.67
C PHE A 28 -23.35 -12.27 -1.16
N MET A 29 -23.05 -11.16 -0.47
CA MET A 29 -22.78 -11.15 0.96
C MET A 29 -23.93 -10.47 1.71
N LYS A 30 -24.41 -11.11 2.78
CA LYS A 30 -25.46 -10.59 3.65
C LYS A 30 -24.96 -10.59 5.10
N ASP A 31 -25.43 -9.63 5.89
CA ASP A 31 -25.20 -9.60 7.32
C ASP A 31 -26.09 -10.62 8.07
N GLU A 32 -25.96 -10.69 9.37
CA GLU A 32 -26.75 -11.57 10.25
C GLU A 32 -28.26 -11.32 10.17
N ASN A 33 -28.66 -10.11 9.77
CA ASN A 33 -30.05 -9.70 9.59
C ASN A 33 -30.54 -9.87 8.14
N GLY A 34 -29.73 -10.48 7.26
CA GLY A 34 -30.06 -10.67 5.86
C GLY A 34 -29.93 -9.44 4.99
N GLN A 35 -29.37 -8.33 5.52
CA GLN A 35 -29.16 -7.11 4.76
C GLN A 35 -27.92 -7.21 3.85
N PRO A 36 -27.94 -6.61 2.66
CA PRO A 36 -26.83 -6.66 1.72
C PRO A 36 -25.61 -5.93 2.29
N VAL A 37 -24.47 -6.62 2.32
CA VAL A 37 -23.17 -6.02 2.68
C VAL A 37 -22.44 -5.65 1.40
N ILE A 38 -22.31 -4.36 1.13
CA ILE A 38 -21.63 -3.83 -0.06
C ILE A 38 -20.26 -3.31 0.34
N VAL A 39 -19.22 -4.03 -0.08
CA VAL A 39 -17.81 -3.64 0.09
C VAL A 39 -17.21 -3.40 -1.28
N GLY A 40 -16.50 -2.29 -1.44
CA GLY A 40 -15.76 -1.98 -2.66
C GLY A 40 -14.44 -2.76 -2.76
N PRO A 41 -13.84 -2.81 -3.95
CA PRO A 41 -12.55 -3.47 -4.16
C PRO A 41 -11.43 -2.71 -3.44
N GLY A 42 -10.50 -3.44 -2.84
CA GLY A 42 -9.24 -2.90 -2.36
C GLY A 42 -8.28 -2.58 -3.50
N LEU A 43 -7.14 -1.99 -3.17
CA LEU A 43 -6.16 -1.56 -4.17
C LEU A 43 -5.64 -2.72 -5.02
N LEU A 44 -5.33 -3.86 -4.38
CA LEU A 44 -4.80 -5.03 -5.08
C LEU A 44 -5.81 -5.69 -6.03
N GLU A 45 -7.11 -5.56 -5.76
CA GLU A 45 -8.13 -6.03 -6.67
C GLU A 45 -8.33 -5.09 -7.87
N GLN A 46 -8.13 -3.77 -7.66
CA GLN A 46 -8.27 -2.77 -8.72
C GLN A 46 -7.10 -2.81 -9.72
N ILE A 47 -5.90 -3.22 -9.30
CA ILE A 47 -4.74 -3.35 -10.18
C ILE A 47 -4.92 -4.57 -11.09
N VAL A 48 -5.02 -4.33 -12.40
CA VAL A 48 -5.25 -5.37 -13.42
C VAL A 48 -3.94 -6.06 -13.81
N ASN A 49 -2.85 -5.29 -13.90
CA ASN A 49 -1.55 -5.84 -14.28
C ASN A 49 -0.96 -6.64 -13.11
N LYS A 50 -0.74 -7.92 -13.33
CA LYS A 50 -0.16 -8.82 -12.33
C LYS A 50 0.99 -9.59 -12.95
N ASP A 51 2.09 -9.69 -12.21
CA ASP A 51 3.27 -10.46 -12.60
C ASP A 51 3.83 -11.23 -11.40
N THR A 52 4.74 -12.14 -11.68
CA THR A 52 5.41 -12.95 -10.67
C THR A 52 6.91 -12.95 -10.87
N TYR A 53 7.66 -13.14 -9.80
CA TYR A 53 9.10 -13.30 -9.87
C TYR A 53 9.60 -14.30 -8.82
N SER A 54 10.72 -14.97 -9.10
CA SER A 54 11.44 -15.77 -8.12
C SER A 54 12.66 -15.03 -7.57
N ILE A 55 13.37 -14.30 -8.44
CA ILE A 55 14.49 -13.42 -8.10
C ILE A 55 14.29 -12.14 -8.92
N MET A 56 14.36 -10.99 -8.26
CA MET A 56 14.26 -9.70 -8.93
C MET A 56 15.60 -9.36 -9.58
N THR A 57 15.61 -9.35 -10.91
CA THR A 57 16.79 -8.97 -11.69
C THR A 57 16.69 -7.50 -12.13
N GLU A 58 17.85 -6.86 -12.35
CA GLU A 58 17.95 -5.52 -12.90
C GLU A 58 17.15 -5.35 -14.20
N ASN A 59 17.30 -6.30 -15.14
CA ASN A 59 16.60 -6.22 -16.41
C ASN A 59 15.08 -6.32 -16.27
N LYS A 60 14.59 -7.19 -15.37
CA LYS A 60 13.16 -7.29 -15.09
C LYS A 60 12.64 -6.01 -14.48
N LEU A 61 13.37 -5.44 -13.53
CA LEU A 61 13.02 -4.18 -12.88
C LEU A 61 12.97 -3.01 -13.88
N LYS A 62 13.97 -2.90 -14.76
CA LYS A 62 14.00 -1.88 -15.82
C LYS A 62 12.82 -2.00 -16.78
N ASN A 63 12.49 -3.22 -17.21
CA ASN A 63 11.36 -3.45 -18.09
C ASN A 63 10.05 -3.04 -17.43
N ILE A 64 9.82 -3.46 -16.18
CA ILE A 64 8.61 -3.09 -15.42
C ILE A 64 8.48 -1.57 -15.31
N ILE A 65 9.54 -0.90 -14.88
CA ILE A 65 9.53 0.57 -14.69
C ILE A 65 9.36 1.27 -16.05
N GLY A 66 10.06 0.82 -17.08
CA GLY A 66 9.96 1.36 -18.43
C GLY A 66 8.54 1.23 -19.00
N ASP A 67 7.94 0.06 -18.88
CA ASP A 67 6.57 -0.20 -19.34
C ASP A 67 5.54 0.67 -18.62
N LEU A 68 5.67 0.82 -17.30
CA LEU A 68 4.79 1.68 -16.51
C LEU A 68 4.90 3.15 -16.94
N PHE A 69 6.11 3.67 -17.11
CA PHE A 69 6.30 5.04 -17.56
C PHE A 69 5.85 5.25 -19.01
N TYR A 70 5.96 4.23 -19.86
CA TYR A 70 5.45 4.28 -21.22
C TYR A 70 3.92 4.41 -21.26
N GLN A 71 3.22 3.71 -20.37
CA GLN A 71 1.76 3.77 -20.28
C GLN A 71 1.24 5.10 -19.71
N MET A 72 2.06 5.85 -18.97
CA MET A 72 1.71 7.15 -18.37
C MET A 72 1.82 8.31 -19.39
N THR A 73 1.07 8.30 -20.47
CA THR A 73 1.21 9.29 -21.55
C THR A 73 0.76 10.70 -21.18
N ASP A 74 -0.32 10.82 -20.40
CA ASP A 74 -1.01 12.10 -20.13
C ASP A 74 -0.70 12.68 -18.74
N ALA A 75 0.27 12.11 -18.03
CA ALA A 75 0.63 12.60 -16.69
C ALA A 75 1.50 13.86 -16.78
N SER A 76 1.11 14.91 -16.09
CA SER A 76 1.88 16.14 -15.99
C SER A 76 3.20 15.94 -15.25
N LYS A 77 3.22 15.04 -14.29
CA LYS A 77 4.40 14.60 -13.54
C LYS A 77 4.26 13.12 -13.23
N LYS A 78 5.15 12.32 -13.80
CA LYS A 78 5.14 10.89 -13.61
C LYS A 78 5.77 10.54 -12.27
N GLN A 79 5.00 9.91 -11.40
CA GLN A 79 5.44 9.52 -10.07
C GLN A 79 4.89 8.14 -9.72
N ILE A 80 5.79 7.18 -9.53
CA ILE A 80 5.46 5.83 -9.09
C ILE A 80 5.88 5.66 -7.64
N THR A 81 5.04 5.03 -6.84
CA THR A 81 5.40 4.58 -5.50
C THR A 81 5.40 3.06 -5.47
N LEU A 82 6.53 2.49 -5.10
CA LEU A 82 6.67 1.07 -4.80
C LEU A 82 6.31 0.83 -3.34
N TYR A 83 5.21 0.13 -3.11
CA TYR A 83 4.84 -0.39 -1.80
C TYR A 83 5.32 -1.83 -1.69
N THR A 84 6.08 -2.12 -0.63
CA THR A 84 6.66 -3.46 -0.42
C THR A 84 6.97 -3.70 1.05
N GLY A 85 7.16 -4.96 1.43
CA GLY A 85 7.71 -5.30 2.75
C GLY A 85 9.25 -5.23 2.78
N ILE A 86 9.83 -5.69 3.87
CA ILE A 86 11.30 -5.69 4.08
C ILE A 86 11.98 -6.59 3.04
N GLY A 87 11.39 -7.74 2.72
CA GLY A 87 11.93 -8.69 1.73
C GLY A 87 12.02 -8.06 0.35
N GLY A 88 10.93 -7.50 -0.17
CA GLY A 88 10.92 -6.88 -1.48
C GLY A 88 11.76 -5.60 -1.56
N ALA A 89 11.87 -4.83 -0.47
CA ALA A 89 12.77 -3.68 -0.44
C ALA A 89 14.25 -4.08 -0.58
N ARG A 90 14.65 -5.24 -0.03
CA ARG A 90 16.00 -5.78 -0.20
C ARG A 90 16.24 -6.24 -1.64
N GLU A 91 15.33 -7.01 -2.22
CA GLU A 91 15.41 -7.45 -3.61
C GLU A 91 15.49 -6.26 -4.59
N PHE A 92 14.71 -5.21 -4.34
CA PHE A 92 14.77 -3.98 -5.12
C PHE A 92 16.14 -3.29 -5.01
N ASP A 93 16.66 -3.16 -3.79
CA ASP A 93 17.97 -2.55 -3.52
C ASP A 93 19.11 -3.37 -4.14
N GLU A 94 19.06 -4.70 -4.06
CA GLU A 94 20.06 -5.59 -4.67
C GLU A 94 20.04 -5.52 -6.19
N ALA A 95 18.84 -5.48 -6.81
CA ALA A 95 18.70 -5.32 -8.25
C ALA A 95 19.27 -3.97 -8.74
N LEU A 96 19.09 -2.89 -7.98
CA LEU A 96 19.69 -1.58 -8.28
C LEU A 96 21.20 -1.57 -8.09
N LYS A 97 21.71 -2.19 -7.02
CA LYS A 97 23.16 -2.27 -6.77
C LYS A 97 23.89 -3.05 -7.86
N ALA A 98 23.29 -4.11 -8.39
CA ALA A 98 23.82 -4.85 -9.52
C ALA A 98 24.00 -3.96 -10.76
N HIS A 99 23.06 -3.04 -10.98
CA HIS A 99 23.16 -2.02 -12.05
C HIS A 99 24.34 -1.08 -11.86
N PHE A 100 24.54 -0.57 -10.65
CA PHE A 100 25.65 0.36 -10.37
C PHE A 100 27.03 -0.30 -10.37
N ALA A 101 27.12 -1.58 -10.05
CA ALA A 101 28.39 -2.33 -10.09
C ALA A 101 28.91 -2.58 -11.51
N GLY A 102 28.02 -2.64 -12.51
CA GLY A 102 28.38 -2.90 -13.92
C GLY A 102 28.69 -1.66 -14.76
N ASN A 103 28.29 -0.47 -14.35
CA ASN A 103 28.49 0.77 -15.05
C ASN A 103 29.27 1.78 -14.21
N THR A 104 30.23 2.44 -14.85
CA THR A 104 31.22 3.39 -14.30
C THR A 104 30.57 4.62 -13.65
N PHE A 105 29.85 4.44 -12.56
CA PHE A 105 29.50 5.57 -11.69
C PHE A 105 30.63 5.76 -10.69
N LYS A 106 31.33 6.88 -10.80
CA LYS A 106 32.30 7.31 -9.79
C LYS A 106 31.54 7.56 -8.50
N VAL A 107 31.86 6.80 -7.45
CA VAL A 107 31.55 7.19 -6.08
C VAL A 107 32.28 8.51 -5.85
N VAL A 108 31.55 9.60 -5.81
CA VAL A 108 32.11 10.89 -5.42
C VAL A 108 32.40 10.82 -3.93
N ASP A 109 33.62 11.18 -3.57
CA ASP A 109 34.17 11.21 -2.22
C ASP A 109 33.15 11.66 -1.17
N ASN A 110 33.03 10.93 -0.07
CA ASN A 110 32.08 11.04 1.03
C ASN A 110 30.78 10.21 0.94
N GLY A 111 30.72 9.16 0.15
CA GLY A 111 29.56 8.23 0.15
C GLY A 111 28.25 8.86 -0.32
N LYS A 112 28.32 9.92 -1.10
CA LYS A 112 27.15 10.59 -1.70
C LYS A 112 27.13 10.31 -3.19
N PHE A 113 26.08 9.65 -3.67
CA PHE A 113 25.78 9.62 -5.10
C PHE A 113 25.11 10.95 -5.48
N VAL A 114 25.69 11.66 -6.42
CA VAL A 114 25.06 12.83 -7.02
C VAL A 114 24.32 12.35 -8.27
N THR A 115 23.00 12.30 -8.20
CA THR A 115 22.16 12.15 -9.40
C THR A 115 22.21 13.43 -10.21
N GLY A 116 21.99 13.36 -11.53
CA GLY A 116 22.03 14.53 -12.43
C GLY A 116 21.10 15.69 -12.04
N SER A 117 20.20 15.51 -11.08
CA SER A 117 19.33 16.54 -10.50
C SER A 117 19.91 17.25 -9.27
N GLY A 118 21.17 16.98 -8.88
CA GLY A 118 21.82 17.65 -7.74
C GLY A 118 21.33 17.21 -6.36
N ARG A 119 20.50 16.18 -6.25
CA ARG A 119 20.07 15.61 -4.97
C ARG A 119 21.09 14.62 -4.45
N ASN A 120 21.66 14.89 -3.28
CA ASN A 120 22.52 13.97 -2.57
C ASN A 120 21.73 12.76 -2.07
N LEU A 121 21.95 11.59 -2.64
CA LEU A 121 21.53 10.32 -2.04
C LEU A 121 22.52 10.01 -0.90
N GLY A 122 22.11 10.25 0.33
CA GLY A 122 22.86 9.79 1.50
C GLY A 122 22.83 8.26 1.52
N MET A 123 23.97 7.62 1.35
CA MET A 123 24.10 6.17 1.52
C MET A 123 24.06 5.78 2.98
N THR A 124 22.87 5.76 3.56
CA THR A 124 22.60 5.00 4.77
C THR A 124 21.78 3.75 4.37
N GLY A 125 22.47 2.81 3.76
CA GLY A 125 22.01 1.42 3.67
C GLY A 125 20.88 1.06 2.70
N TYR A 126 19.91 1.94 2.38
CA TYR A 126 18.77 1.61 1.52
C TYR A 126 18.36 2.78 0.62
N PHE A 127 18.11 2.48 -0.66
CA PHE A 127 17.51 3.47 -1.56
C PHE A 127 16.04 3.68 -1.20
N THR A 128 15.66 4.92 -0.97
CA THR A 128 14.27 5.32 -0.74
C THR A 128 13.61 5.90 -1.98
N SER A 129 14.40 6.26 -2.98
CA SER A 129 13.93 6.77 -4.26
C SER A 129 14.89 6.39 -5.38
N TYR A 130 14.35 6.15 -6.56
CA TYR A 130 15.07 5.90 -7.79
C TYR A 130 14.60 6.91 -8.84
N GLU A 131 15.52 7.53 -9.56
CA GLU A 131 15.21 8.43 -10.66
C GLU A 131 15.58 7.74 -11.97
N HIS A 132 14.58 7.56 -12.85
CA HIS A 132 14.77 7.00 -14.17
C HIS A 132 15.49 8.00 -15.07
N ILE A 133 16.13 7.51 -16.15
CA ILE A 133 16.89 8.31 -17.10
C ILE A 133 16.10 9.50 -17.69
N ASP A 134 14.79 9.37 -17.75
CA ASP A 134 13.85 10.39 -18.24
C ASP A 134 13.46 11.43 -17.17
N GLY A 135 14.09 11.42 -15.99
CA GLY A 135 13.79 12.34 -14.88
C GLY A 135 12.54 12.00 -14.07
N HIS A 136 11.98 10.81 -14.26
CA HIS A 136 10.83 10.32 -13.49
C HIS A 136 11.29 9.58 -12.24
N SER A 137 10.51 9.68 -11.16
CA SER A 137 10.89 9.12 -9.87
C SER A 137 10.03 7.93 -9.44
N VAL A 138 10.70 6.91 -8.89
CA VAL A 138 10.08 5.80 -8.17
C VAL A 138 10.45 5.93 -6.70
N ASN A 139 9.46 6.11 -5.82
CA ASN A 139 9.66 6.18 -4.39
C ASN A 139 9.40 4.81 -3.76
N VAL A 140 10.23 4.38 -2.82
CA VAL A 140 10.06 3.10 -2.12
C VAL A 140 9.49 3.35 -0.73
N VAL A 141 8.34 2.76 -0.46
CA VAL A 141 7.64 2.83 0.83
C VAL A 141 7.52 1.42 1.40
N LYS A 142 8.08 1.22 2.59
CA LYS A 142 7.93 -0.04 3.31
C LYS A 142 6.58 -0.06 4.02
N LEU A 143 5.79 -1.09 3.76
CA LEU A 143 4.48 -1.29 4.35
C LEU A 143 4.53 -2.42 5.37
N PRO A 144 4.45 -2.12 6.69
CA PRO A 144 4.49 -3.16 7.74
C PRO A 144 3.40 -4.22 7.60
N LEU A 145 2.29 -3.88 6.96
CA LEU A 145 1.19 -4.80 6.67
C LEU A 145 1.64 -6.02 5.85
N PHE A 146 2.60 -5.85 4.92
CA PHE A 146 3.15 -6.94 4.12
C PHE A 146 4.15 -7.81 4.90
N ASP A 147 4.68 -7.31 6.03
CA ASP A 147 5.60 -8.07 6.87
C ASP A 147 4.88 -8.82 8.00
N HIS A 148 3.93 -8.16 8.66
CA HIS A 148 3.33 -8.62 9.93
C HIS A 148 1.81 -8.75 9.89
N GLY A 149 1.15 -8.29 8.81
CA GLY A 149 -0.30 -8.39 8.67
C GLY A 149 -0.81 -9.84 8.66
N ALA A 150 -2.10 -10.03 8.92
CA ALA A 150 -2.72 -11.35 8.96
C ALA A 150 -2.51 -12.16 7.66
N VAL A 151 -2.56 -11.50 6.51
CA VAL A 151 -2.29 -12.13 5.20
C VAL A 151 -0.83 -12.57 5.11
N ALA A 152 0.13 -11.75 5.58
CA ALA A 152 1.53 -12.10 5.59
C ALA A 152 1.82 -13.29 6.51
N GLN A 153 1.17 -13.38 7.66
CA GLN A 153 1.31 -14.50 8.58
C GLN A 153 0.76 -15.81 8.03
N ALA A 154 -0.32 -15.75 7.24
CA ALA A 154 -0.94 -16.92 6.63
C ALA A 154 -0.21 -17.44 5.38
N ARG A 155 0.67 -16.63 4.79
CA ARG A 155 1.39 -16.98 3.56
C ARG A 155 2.62 -17.84 3.83
N ALA A 156 3.01 -18.65 2.82
CA ALA A 156 4.23 -19.45 2.87
C ALA A 156 5.46 -18.55 3.12
N LYS A 157 6.48 -19.14 3.71
CA LYS A 157 7.73 -18.45 4.00
C LYS A 157 8.76 -18.68 2.90
N HIS A 158 9.56 -17.68 2.64
CA HIS A 158 10.68 -17.76 1.72
C HIS A 158 11.72 -18.77 2.24
N PRO A 159 12.16 -19.76 1.42
CA PRO A 159 12.98 -20.89 1.90
C PRO A 159 14.33 -20.47 2.46
N VAL A 160 14.92 -19.39 1.96
CA VAL A 160 16.26 -18.95 2.38
C VAL A 160 16.21 -17.99 3.56
N THR A 161 15.30 -17.02 3.55
CA THR A 161 15.27 -15.92 4.52
C THR A 161 14.30 -16.14 5.67
N GLY A 162 13.34 -17.05 5.50
CA GLY A 162 12.28 -17.31 6.49
C GLY A 162 11.22 -16.22 6.61
N TYR A 163 11.32 -15.11 5.85
CA TYR A 163 10.28 -14.10 5.81
C TYR A 163 9.07 -14.59 5.02
N SER A 164 7.89 -14.04 5.29
CA SER A 164 6.70 -14.31 4.49
C SER A 164 6.92 -13.95 3.03
N LEU A 165 6.39 -14.74 2.09
CA LEU A 165 6.39 -14.40 0.67
C LEU A 165 5.62 -13.11 0.38
N GLU A 166 4.68 -12.72 1.26
CA GLU A 166 4.00 -11.43 1.16
C GLU A 166 4.95 -10.24 1.42
N SER A 167 5.96 -10.40 2.27
CA SER A 167 7.02 -9.39 2.48
C SER A 167 7.83 -9.09 1.21
N TYR A 168 7.85 -10.02 0.26
CA TYR A 168 8.51 -9.88 -1.04
C TYR A 168 7.59 -9.33 -2.13
N ARG A 169 6.31 -9.09 -1.83
CA ARG A 169 5.38 -8.48 -2.78
C ARG A 169 5.81 -7.06 -3.10
N MET A 170 5.78 -6.73 -4.38
CA MET A 170 6.12 -5.41 -4.90
C MET A 170 4.91 -4.83 -5.63
N VAL A 171 4.35 -3.75 -5.12
CA VAL A 171 3.19 -3.09 -5.73
C VAL A 171 3.62 -1.70 -6.20
N PHE A 172 3.76 -1.54 -7.50
CA PHE A 172 4.06 -0.25 -8.12
C PHE A 172 2.75 0.46 -8.41
N VAL A 173 2.52 1.56 -7.72
CA VAL A 173 1.30 2.34 -7.84
C VAL A 173 1.61 3.69 -8.46
N ASP A 174 0.91 4.00 -9.51
CA ASP A 174 0.95 5.31 -10.15
C ASP A 174 0.22 6.35 -9.28
N GLN A 175 0.97 7.31 -8.78
CA GLN A 175 0.48 8.45 -8.00
C GLN A 175 0.51 9.77 -8.79
N SER A 176 0.67 9.69 -10.10
CA SER A 176 0.71 10.85 -10.96
C SER A 176 -0.63 11.60 -10.94
N ASN A 177 -0.57 12.84 -11.38
CA ASN A 177 -1.76 13.68 -11.51
C ASN A 177 -2.24 13.67 -12.96
N TYR A 178 -3.52 13.38 -13.15
CA TYR A 178 -4.21 13.42 -14.42
C TYR A 178 -5.35 14.43 -14.34
N ASP A 179 -5.35 15.44 -15.19
CA ASP A 179 -6.37 16.50 -15.23
C ASP A 179 -6.61 17.18 -13.87
N GLY A 180 -5.53 17.44 -13.12
CA GLY A 180 -5.62 18.09 -11.83
C GLY A 180 -6.07 17.19 -10.67
N GLN A 181 -6.24 15.89 -10.90
CA GLN A 181 -6.64 14.93 -9.89
C GLN A 181 -5.60 13.80 -9.75
N ASN A 182 -5.33 13.40 -8.52
CA ASN A 182 -4.43 12.28 -8.27
C ASN A 182 -5.05 10.96 -8.76
N ASN A 183 -4.22 10.09 -9.32
CA ASN A 183 -4.65 8.77 -9.77
C ASN A 183 -5.16 7.89 -8.63
N LEU A 184 -4.45 7.88 -7.51
CA LEU A 184 -4.85 7.18 -6.30
C LEU A 184 -5.54 8.15 -5.34
N GLN A 185 -6.77 7.86 -4.96
CA GLN A 185 -7.57 8.70 -4.08
C GLN A 185 -8.26 7.88 -3.00
N MET A 186 -8.31 8.44 -1.79
CA MET A 186 -9.19 7.95 -0.73
C MET A 186 -10.53 8.67 -0.80
N ILE A 187 -11.60 7.93 -0.89
CA ILE A 187 -12.97 8.44 -0.93
C ILE A 187 -13.62 8.17 0.42
N ASN A 188 -14.09 9.22 1.06
CA ASN A 188 -14.79 9.13 2.34
C ASN A 188 -16.25 9.57 2.18
N LYS A 189 -17.15 8.91 2.90
CA LYS A 189 -18.53 9.38 2.99
C LYS A 189 -18.59 10.59 3.90
N LYS A 190 -19.13 11.72 3.42
CA LYS A 190 -19.29 12.96 4.20
C LYS A 190 -20.03 12.68 5.50
N GLY A 191 -19.44 13.10 6.61
CA GLY A 191 -19.96 12.91 7.97
C GLY A 191 -19.72 11.50 8.54
N ARG A 192 -18.98 10.62 7.83
CA ARG A 192 -18.59 9.28 8.31
C ARG A 192 -17.11 8.97 8.03
N GLU A 193 -16.28 9.99 7.95
CA GLU A 193 -14.84 9.85 7.73
C GLU A 193 -14.14 9.12 8.88
N SER A 194 -14.56 9.40 10.10
CA SER A 194 -14.15 8.71 11.31
C SER A 194 -15.11 9.11 12.44
N MET A 195 -15.96 8.22 12.83
CA MET A 195 -16.88 8.41 13.96
C MET A 195 -16.45 7.51 15.10
N ARG A 196 -16.51 8.03 16.29
CA ARG A 196 -16.29 7.26 17.52
C ARG A 196 -17.31 7.69 18.57
N TRP A 197 -17.87 6.75 19.28
CA TRP A 197 -18.74 7.04 20.41
C TRP A 197 -18.54 5.98 21.50
N CYS A 198 -18.95 6.32 22.68
CA CYS A 198 -18.90 5.43 23.82
C CYS A 198 -20.31 5.23 24.37
N VAL A 199 -20.64 4.00 24.68
CA VAL A 199 -21.78 3.66 25.52
C VAL A 199 -21.23 3.39 26.91
N ALA A 200 -21.39 4.36 27.81
CA ALA A 200 -20.87 4.29 29.18
C ALA A 200 -21.93 3.74 30.11
N GLY A 201 -21.53 2.82 31.00
CA GLY A 201 -22.25 2.45 32.18
C GLY A 201 -21.82 3.32 33.38
N SER A 202 -21.13 2.72 34.33
CA SER A 202 -20.64 3.44 35.52
C SER A 202 -19.38 4.30 35.26
N VAL A 203 -18.67 4.08 34.19
CA VAL A 203 -17.36 4.72 33.87
C VAL A 203 -17.32 5.23 32.45
N VAL A 204 -16.90 6.49 32.26
CA VAL A 204 -16.61 7.08 30.94
C VAL A 204 -15.12 6.91 30.66
N PRO A 205 -14.72 6.24 29.55
CA PRO A 205 -13.32 6.07 29.20
C PRO A 205 -12.61 7.41 28.95
N LYS A 206 -11.32 7.45 29.23
CA LYS A 206 -10.49 8.64 28.97
C LYS A 206 -10.54 9.04 27.50
N GLY A 207 -10.83 10.31 27.24
CA GLY A 207 -10.90 10.87 25.89
C GLY A 207 -12.31 10.94 25.29
N PHE A 208 -13.34 10.56 26.08
CA PHE A 208 -14.75 10.79 25.75
C PHE A 208 -15.34 11.85 26.70
N SER A 209 -16.19 12.71 26.16
CA SER A 209 -16.96 13.70 26.95
C SER A 209 -18.38 13.17 27.21
N GLY A 210 -19.09 13.80 28.10
CA GLY A 210 -20.48 13.43 28.37
C GLY A 210 -21.42 13.53 27.16
N SER A 211 -21.05 14.31 26.13
CA SER A 211 -21.81 14.41 24.87
C SER A 211 -21.58 13.20 23.94
N ASP A 212 -20.45 12.53 24.09
CA ASP A 212 -20.11 11.36 23.30
C ASP A 212 -20.49 10.05 24.00
N ALA A 213 -20.86 10.12 25.28
CA ALA A 213 -21.20 8.96 26.09
C ALA A 213 -22.73 8.78 26.18
N ARG A 214 -23.19 7.55 26.05
CA ARG A 214 -24.59 7.15 26.26
C ARG A 214 -24.65 6.22 27.45
N ALA A 215 -25.64 6.43 28.32
CA ALA A 215 -25.81 5.59 29.49
C ALA A 215 -26.26 4.17 29.13
N SER A 216 -25.68 3.20 29.78
CA SER A 216 -26.03 1.79 29.75
C SER A 216 -26.20 1.30 31.18
N ASP A 217 -27.00 0.26 31.39
CA ASP A 217 -27.19 -0.43 32.65
C ASP A 217 -26.06 -1.43 32.97
N VAL A 218 -25.11 -1.60 32.05
CA VAL A 218 -23.95 -2.48 32.22
C VAL A 218 -22.85 -1.77 33.01
N ASP A 219 -22.26 -2.45 33.99
CA ASP A 219 -21.08 -1.94 34.70
C ASP A 219 -19.84 -2.07 33.81
N GLY A 220 -19.62 -1.04 33.00
CA GLY A 220 -18.54 -0.99 32.04
C GLY A 220 -18.74 0.10 31.01
N ALA A 221 -17.96 0.06 29.93
CA ALA A 221 -18.09 0.96 28.81
C ALA A 221 -17.77 0.25 27.50
N SER A 222 -18.57 0.50 26.47
CA SER A 222 -18.32 0.02 25.11
C SER A 222 -17.90 1.18 24.21
N VAL A 223 -16.78 1.02 23.53
CA VAL A 223 -16.27 2.00 22.54
C VAL A 223 -16.59 1.48 21.15
N HIS A 224 -17.27 2.30 20.39
CA HIS A 224 -17.64 2.01 19.02
C HIS A 224 -16.89 2.94 18.06
N MET A 225 -16.43 2.39 16.97
CA MET A 225 -15.76 3.12 15.89
C MET A 225 -16.40 2.76 14.57
N LEU A 226 -16.63 3.77 13.73
CA LEU A 226 -17.20 3.62 12.40
C LEU A 226 -16.44 4.48 11.42
N LYS A 227 -16.05 3.90 10.30
CA LYS A 227 -15.49 4.62 9.17
C LYS A 227 -16.13 4.11 7.88
N THR A 228 -16.56 5.01 7.02
CA THR A 228 -17.05 4.67 5.69
C THR A 228 -16.14 5.34 4.67
N ALA A 229 -15.19 4.56 4.18
CA ALA A 229 -14.17 5.02 3.24
C ALA A 229 -13.85 3.92 2.24
N GLY A 230 -13.34 4.31 1.10
CA GLY A 230 -12.83 3.41 0.07
C GLY A 230 -11.61 4.00 -0.60
N ILE A 231 -10.90 3.18 -1.35
CA ILE A 231 -9.79 3.58 -2.18
C ILE A 231 -10.21 3.49 -3.65
N CYS A 232 -9.80 4.45 -4.44
CA CYS A 232 -10.10 4.50 -5.87
C CYS A 232 -8.81 4.69 -6.65
N LEU A 233 -8.54 3.78 -7.57
CA LEU A 233 -7.49 3.87 -8.57
C LEU A 233 -8.16 4.22 -9.90
N ARG A 234 -7.94 5.43 -10.43
CA ARG A 234 -8.62 5.92 -11.64
C ARG A 234 -8.09 5.25 -12.91
N ARG A 235 -6.77 5.14 -13.01
CA ARG A 235 -6.08 4.43 -14.09
C ARG A 235 -5.42 3.18 -13.51
N PHE A 236 -6.10 2.08 -13.66
CA PHE A 236 -5.69 0.77 -13.12
C PHE A 236 -4.64 0.09 -14.00
N ASP A 237 -4.48 0.54 -15.24
CA ASP A 237 -3.51 0.06 -16.24
C ASP A 237 -2.08 0.56 -15.99
N THR A 238 -1.90 1.69 -15.28
CA THR A 238 -0.61 2.30 -15.00
C THR A 238 0.03 1.81 -13.68
N SER A 239 -0.53 0.79 -13.08
CA SER A 239 -0.03 0.18 -11.84
C SER A 239 0.15 -1.32 -12.02
N ILE A 240 1.06 -1.94 -11.26
CA ILE A 240 1.33 -3.38 -11.34
C ILE A 240 1.54 -3.99 -9.95
N ASP A 241 0.98 -5.18 -9.74
CA ASP A 241 1.14 -6.00 -8.55
C ASP A 241 2.00 -7.23 -8.87
N ILE A 242 3.14 -7.35 -8.22
CA ILE A 242 4.14 -8.39 -8.49
C ILE A 242 4.31 -9.23 -7.24
N THR A 243 4.07 -10.53 -7.37
CA THR A 243 4.18 -11.47 -6.26
C THR A 243 5.42 -12.34 -6.39
N CYS A 244 6.09 -12.61 -5.26
CA CYS A 244 7.20 -13.53 -5.22
C CYS A 244 6.70 -14.98 -5.21
N THR A 245 7.28 -15.80 -6.10
CA THR A 245 7.08 -17.24 -6.19
C THR A 245 8.42 -17.92 -5.90
N ALA A 246 8.90 -17.81 -4.66
CA ALA A 246 10.11 -18.55 -4.29
C ALA A 246 9.78 -20.04 -4.23
N SER A 247 10.49 -20.81 -5.02
CA SER A 247 10.50 -22.26 -5.03
C SER A 247 11.70 -22.78 -4.27
#